data_e56c7af24e2a72636207964093d77c4e
#
_entry.id   e56c7af24e2a72636207964093d77c4e
#
_cell.length_a   1.000
_cell.length_b   1.000
_cell.length_c   1.000
_cell.angle_alpha   90.00
_cell.angle_beta   90.00
_cell.angle_gamma   90.00
#
_symmetry.space_group_name_H-M   'P 1'
#
loop_
_entity.id
_entity.type
_entity.pdbx_description
1 polymer ?
#
loop_
_entity_poly.entity_id
_entity_poly.type
_entity_poly.pdbx_seq_one_letter_code
_entity_poly.pdbx_strand_id
1 'polypeptide(L)'
;MVESKNSYDLVILGGGTAGYAAAIRASQLDMKVALIERDKVGGTCLHRGCIPTKALLHVAEVAHSVRDSKSFGILSEFQGVDMEAAIKFKDGIVDRNHKGLSGMIKADGVDLISGEAKLKDQSTVTVSTDEGELELDAKNIILATGSEPKTIGIEI
;
A
#
# COMPACT_ATOMS: atom_id res chain seq x y z
N MET A 1 -23.42 -14.99 -24.40
CA MET A 1 -22.36 -14.00 -24.65
C MET A 1 -21.15 -14.49 -23.87
N VAL A 2 -20.02 -14.75 -24.52
CA VAL A 2 -18.78 -15.12 -23.83
C VAL A 2 -18.30 -13.86 -23.17
N GLU A 3 -18.34 -13.78 -21.83
CA GLU A 3 -17.68 -12.68 -21.09
C GLU A 3 -16.21 -12.68 -21.49
N SER A 4 -15.70 -11.53 -21.97
CA SER A 4 -14.28 -11.41 -22.25
C SER A 4 -13.51 -11.58 -20.94
N LYS A 5 -12.41 -12.30 -20.96
CA LYS A 5 -11.58 -12.59 -19.78
C LYS A 5 -11.15 -11.31 -19.04
N ASN A 6 -11.14 -10.17 -19.74
CA ASN A 6 -10.68 -8.84 -19.28
C ASN A 6 -11.84 -7.85 -19.01
N SER A 7 -13.09 -8.33 -18.80
CA SER A 7 -14.22 -7.46 -18.45
C SER A 7 -14.48 -7.49 -16.95
N TYR A 8 -14.65 -6.29 -16.35
CA TYR A 8 -14.82 -6.08 -14.91
C TYR A 8 -16.00 -5.18 -14.60
N ASP A 9 -16.63 -5.38 -13.44
CA ASP A 9 -17.63 -4.47 -12.92
C ASP A 9 -16.97 -3.17 -12.42
N LEU A 10 -15.73 -3.30 -11.90
CA LEU A 10 -14.95 -2.19 -11.38
C LEU A 10 -13.44 -2.38 -11.66
N VAL A 11 -12.83 -1.36 -12.26
CA VAL A 11 -11.38 -1.25 -12.40
C VAL A 11 -10.89 -0.08 -11.55
N ILE A 12 -9.87 -0.33 -10.73
CA ILE A 12 -9.32 0.67 -9.81
C ILE A 12 -7.86 0.93 -10.15
N LEU A 13 -7.52 2.18 -10.39
CA LEU A 13 -6.16 2.64 -10.68
C LEU A 13 -5.52 3.16 -9.42
N GLY A 14 -4.52 2.43 -8.90
CA GLY A 14 -3.77 2.73 -7.70
C GLY A 14 -4.19 1.88 -6.49
N GLY A 15 -3.24 1.12 -5.94
CA GLY A 15 -3.40 0.21 -4.80
C GLY A 15 -3.08 0.85 -3.45
N GLY A 16 -3.16 2.18 -3.33
CA GLY A 16 -3.04 2.88 -2.06
C GLY A 16 -4.27 2.67 -1.15
N THR A 17 -4.33 3.41 -0.03
CA THR A 17 -5.37 3.22 1.00
C THR A 17 -6.79 3.31 0.44
N ALA A 18 -7.06 4.25 -0.47
CA ALA A 18 -8.36 4.38 -1.10
C ALA A 18 -8.65 3.20 -2.05
N GLY A 19 -7.65 2.82 -2.88
CA GLY A 19 -7.83 1.80 -3.91
C GLY A 19 -8.04 0.41 -3.33
N TYR A 20 -7.17 -0.07 -2.43
CA TYR A 20 -7.36 -1.40 -1.87
C TYR A 20 -8.61 -1.51 -0.99
N ALA A 21 -8.97 -0.45 -0.26
CA ALA A 21 -10.20 -0.45 0.53
C ALA A 21 -11.45 -0.53 -0.36
N ALA A 22 -11.48 0.22 -1.47
CA ALA A 22 -12.54 0.15 -2.46
C ALA A 22 -12.60 -1.23 -3.12
N ALA A 23 -11.44 -1.81 -3.48
CA ALA A 23 -11.36 -3.12 -4.12
C ALA A 23 -11.93 -4.23 -3.22
N ILE A 24 -11.48 -4.30 -1.97
CA ILE A 24 -11.96 -5.27 -0.98
C ILE A 24 -13.47 -5.10 -0.78
N ARG A 25 -13.94 -3.85 -0.60
CA ARG A 25 -15.37 -3.62 -0.39
C ARG A 25 -16.22 -3.98 -1.59
N ALA A 26 -15.78 -3.66 -2.80
CA ALA A 26 -16.50 -4.02 -4.03
C ALA A 26 -16.58 -5.54 -4.22
N SER A 27 -15.49 -6.26 -3.95
CA SER A 27 -15.49 -7.72 -4.00
C SER A 27 -16.47 -8.35 -3.00
N GLN A 28 -16.56 -7.80 -1.77
CA GLN A 28 -17.56 -8.22 -0.77
C GLN A 28 -19.01 -7.93 -1.19
N LEU A 29 -19.22 -7.16 -2.24
CA LEU A 29 -20.53 -6.90 -2.87
C LEU A 29 -20.70 -7.71 -4.16
N ASP A 30 -19.95 -8.79 -4.30
CA ASP A 30 -19.99 -9.72 -5.44
C ASP A 30 -19.64 -9.08 -6.80
N MET A 31 -18.89 -7.96 -6.79
CA MET A 31 -18.40 -7.34 -8.02
C MET A 31 -17.11 -8.04 -8.48
N LYS A 32 -16.95 -8.20 -9.79
CA LYS A 32 -15.69 -8.60 -10.40
C LYS A 32 -14.75 -7.38 -10.48
N VAL A 33 -13.66 -7.40 -9.73
CA VAL A 33 -12.78 -6.23 -9.52
C VAL A 33 -11.37 -6.48 -10.02
N ALA A 34 -10.81 -5.52 -10.77
CA ALA A 34 -9.37 -5.40 -11.02
C ALA A 34 -8.79 -4.21 -10.25
N LEU A 35 -7.69 -4.45 -9.53
CA LEU A 35 -6.90 -3.42 -8.85
C LEU A 35 -5.53 -3.35 -9.51
N ILE A 36 -5.18 -2.19 -10.09
CA ILE A 36 -3.90 -2.00 -10.78
C ILE A 36 -2.98 -1.16 -9.90
N GLU A 37 -1.75 -1.66 -9.67
CA GLU A 37 -0.73 -0.96 -8.91
C GLU A 37 0.63 -1.06 -9.60
N ARG A 38 1.31 0.07 -9.75
CA ARG A 38 2.60 0.13 -10.46
C ARG A 38 3.81 -0.25 -9.60
N ASP A 39 3.68 -0.17 -8.27
CA ASP A 39 4.76 -0.50 -7.31
C ASP A 39 4.26 -1.58 -6.34
N LYS A 40 3.83 -1.20 -5.16
CA LYS A 40 3.37 -2.12 -4.11
C LYS A 40 2.05 -1.66 -3.52
N VAL A 41 1.10 -2.58 -3.37
CA VAL A 41 -0.16 -2.28 -2.67
C VAL A 41 0.10 -1.80 -1.25
N GLY A 42 -0.71 -0.83 -0.79
CA GLY A 42 -0.57 -0.18 0.52
C GLY A 42 -0.25 1.31 0.42
N GLY A 43 0.34 1.75 -0.69
CA GLY A 43 0.62 3.15 -1.00
C GLY A 43 1.51 3.85 0.03
N THR A 44 1.44 5.17 0.06
CA THR A 44 2.28 6.02 0.93
C THR A 44 2.15 5.67 2.40
N CYS A 45 0.95 5.43 2.90
CA CYS A 45 0.73 5.15 4.33
C CYS A 45 1.48 3.91 4.80
N LEU A 46 1.42 2.82 4.04
CA LEU A 46 2.08 1.56 4.42
C LEU A 46 3.59 1.62 4.24
N HIS A 47 4.08 2.17 3.12
CA HIS A 47 5.48 2.03 2.75
C HIS A 47 6.37 3.22 3.16
N ARG A 48 5.81 4.45 3.20
CA ARG A 48 6.59 5.70 3.35
C ARG A 48 6.00 6.68 4.36
N GLY A 49 4.87 6.33 5.00
CA GLY A 49 4.12 7.26 5.87
C GLY A 49 3.77 6.67 7.22
N CYS A 50 2.51 6.37 7.44
CA CYS A 50 1.92 6.05 8.74
C CYS A 50 2.61 4.89 9.45
N ILE A 51 2.80 3.78 8.76
CA ILE A 51 3.31 2.54 9.37
C ILE A 51 4.78 2.67 9.78
N PRO A 52 5.72 3.06 8.88
CA PRO A 52 7.11 3.25 9.27
C PRO A 52 7.28 4.34 10.33
N THR A 53 6.53 5.43 10.24
CA THR A 53 6.59 6.50 11.25
C THR A 53 6.17 5.99 12.63
N LYS A 54 5.04 5.28 12.73
CA LYS A 54 4.58 4.72 14.01
C LYS A 54 5.54 3.67 14.59
N ALA A 55 6.18 2.88 13.74
CA ALA A 55 7.19 1.92 14.17
C ALA A 55 8.40 2.62 14.81
N LEU A 56 8.90 3.71 14.19
CA LEU A 56 10.00 4.50 14.75
C LEU A 56 9.60 5.31 15.99
N LEU A 57 8.38 5.83 16.04
CA LEU A 57 7.83 6.47 17.25
C LEU A 57 7.80 5.49 18.41
N HIS A 58 7.40 4.24 18.17
CA HIS A 58 7.40 3.21 19.22
C HIS A 58 8.81 2.92 19.74
N VAL A 59 9.82 2.87 18.87
CA VAL A 59 11.22 2.76 19.31
C VAL A 59 11.63 3.95 20.20
N ALA A 60 11.21 5.15 19.83
CA ALA A 60 11.49 6.37 20.63
C ALA A 60 10.76 6.33 21.98
N GLU A 61 9.50 5.88 22.04
CA GLU A 61 8.72 5.70 23.27
C GLU A 61 9.39 4.72 24.22
N VAL A 62 9.86 3.57 23.72
CA VAL A 62 10.60 2.57 24.53
C VAL A 62 11.90 3.18 25.06
N ALA A 63 12.67 3.87 24.23
CA ALA A 63 13.90 4.54 24.66
C ALA A 63 13.64 5.58 25.75
N HIS A 64 12.57 6.36 25.62
CA HIS A 64 12.13 7.35 26.59
C HIS A 64 11.70 6.66 27.91
N SER A 65 10.92 5.60 27.83
CA SER A 65 10.48 4.82 29.00
C SER A 65 11.67 4.26 29.81
N VAL A 66 12.72 3.79 29.12
CA VAL A 66 13.95 3.32 29.80
C VAL A 66 14.69 4.48 30.49
N ARG A 67 14.79 5.64 29.87
CA ARG A 67 15.41 6.84 30.48
C ARG A 67 14.67 7.31 31.74
N ASP A 68 13.35 7.29 31.69
CA ASP A 68 12.48 7.82 32.76
C ASP A 68 12.06 6.74 33.78
N SER A 69 12.57 5.53 33.64
CA SER A 69 12.20 4.36 34.45
C SER A 69 12.32 4.56 35.97
N LYS A 70 13.25 5.41 36.41
CA LYS A 70 13.44 5.72 37.84
C LYS A 70 12.21 6.37 38.47
N SER A 71 11.42 7.14 37.72
CA SER A 71 10.17 7.75 38.19
C SER A 71 9.11 6.71 38.55
N PHE A 72 9.23 5.50 37.99
CA PHE A 72 8.36 4.35 38.26
C PHE A 72 8.98 3.36 39.26
N GLY A 73 10.12 3.69 39.88
CA GLY A 73 10.83 2.79 40.80
C GLY A 73 11.59 1.65 40.08
N ILE A 74 11.74 1.73 38.77
CA ILE A 74 12.47 0.73 37.97
C ILE A 74 13.92 1.17 37.80
N LEU A 75 14.85 0.29 38.19
CA LEU A 75 16.27 0.53 37.99
C LEU A 75 16.68 -0.01 36.64
N SER A 76 17.02 0.90 35.71
CA SER A 76 17.53 0.55 34.39
C SER A 76 18.65 1.49 33.97
N GLU A 77 19.46 1.05 33.02
CA GLU A 77 20.52 1.84 32.41
C GLU A 77 20.24 1.98 30.91
N PHE A 78 20.19 3.23 30.42
CA PHE A 78 20.02 3.51 29.00
C PHE A 78 21.40 3.61 28.35
N GLN A 79 21.75 2.64 27.52
CA GLN A 79 23.03 2.58 26.82
C GLN A 79 23.01 3.21 25.41
N GLY A 80 21.81 3.49 24.87
CA GLY A 80 21.66 4.09 23.54
C GLY A 80 20.58 3.41 22.70
N VAL A 81 20.53 3.79 21.41
CA VAL A 81 19.66 3.18 20.40
C VAL A 81 20.54 2.68 19.26
N ASP A 82 20.44 1.39 18.97
CA ASP A 82 20.99 0.82 17.74
C ASP A 82 20.05 1.17 16.58
N MET A 83 20.45 2.16 15.78
CA MET A 83 19.63 2.65 14.67
C MET A 83 19.47 1.63 13.54
N GLU A 84 20.46 0.76 13.31
CA GLU A 84 20.36 -0.30 12.30
C GLU A 84 19.30 -1.31 12.70
N ALA A 85 19.32 -1.76 13.96
CA ALA A 85 18.30 -2.66 14.49
C ALA A 85 16.91 -2.00 14.52
N ALA A 86 16.80 -0.71 14.83
CA ALA A 86 15.55 0.04 14.81
C ALA A 86 14.96 0.15 13.39
N ILE A 87 15.80 0.41 12.38
CA ILE A 87 15.38 0.43 10.97
C ILE A 87 14.91 -0.95 10.54
N LYS A 88 15.65 -2.01 10.86
CA LYS A 88 15.26 -3.40 10.56
C LYS A 88 13.94 -3.79 11.23
N PHE A 89 13.71 -3.36 12.46
CA PHE A 89 12.42 -3.54 13.14
C PHE A 89 11.28 -2.86 12.38
N LYS A 90 11.45 -1.60 11.99
CA LYS A 90 10.49 -0.84 11.17
C LYS A 90 10.21 -1.55 9.84
N ASP A 91 11.25 -1.97 9.11
CA ASP A 91 11.11 -2.65 7.81
C ASP A 91 10.35 -3.98 7.95
N GLY A 92 10.64 -4.74 8.99
CA GLY A 92 9.93 -5.98 9.30
C GLY A 92 8.43 -5.79 9.56
N ILE A 93 8.02 -4.65 10.13
CA ILE A 93 6.60 -4.30 10.31
C ILE A 93 5.97 -3.97 8.95
N VAL A 94 6.62 -3.15 8.13
CA VAL A 94 6.14 -2.78 6.78
C VAL A 94 5.95 -4.02 5.92
N ASP A 95 6.95 -4.88 5.86
CA ASP A 95 6.91 -6.12 5.05
C ASP A 95 5.78 -7.07 5.48
N ARG A 96 5.60 -7.25 6.78
CA ARG A 96 4.54 -8.10 7.32
C ARG A 96 3.15 -7.57 6.95
N ASN A 97 2.93 -6.25 7.08
CA ASN A 97 1.68 -5.63 6.72
C ASN A 97 1.42 -5.69 5.21
N HIS A 98 2.45 -5.47 4.38
CA HIS A 98 2.34 -5.60 2.92
C HIS A 98 1.96 -7.02 2.50
N LYS A 99 2.62 -8.05 3.05
CA LYS A 99 2.28 -9.46 2.79
C LYS A 99 0.86 -9.79 3.21
N GLY A 100 0.44 -9.31 4.39
CA GLY A 100 -0.93 -9.50 4.88
C GLY A 100 -1.97 -8.86 3.98
N LEU A 101 -1.76 -7.61 3.58
CA LEU A 101 -2.65 -6.89 2.67
C LEU A 101 -2.75 -7.58 1.30
N SER A 102 -1.60 -7.95 0.71
CA SER A 102 -1.58 -8.66 -0.57
C SER A 102 -2.31 -10.01 -0.51
N GLY A 103 -2.16 -10.72 0.61
CA GLY A 103 -2.89 -11.97 0.87
C GLY A 103 -4.40 -11.75 0.98
N MET A 104 -4.82 -10.70 1.69
CA MET A 104 -6.24 -10.33 1.85
C MET A 104 -6.88 -9.98 0.49
N ILE A 105 -6.25 -9.13 -0.30
CA ILE A 105 -6.73 -8.74 -1.64
C ILE A 105 -6.97 -9.98 -2.51
N LYS A 106 -6.02 -10.94 -2.50
CA LYS A 106 -6.15 -12.19 -3.25
C LYS A 106 -7.25 -13.10 -2.70
N ALA A 107 -7.36 -13.22 -1.37
CA ALA A 107 -8.37 -14.06 -0.73
C ALA A 107 -9.79 -13.56 -1.01
N ASP A 108 -9.97 -12.25 -1.15
CA ASP A 108 -11.24 -11.62 -1.52
C ASP A 108 -11.54 -11.74 -3.04
N GLY A 109 -10.68 -12.40 -3.84
CA GLY A 109 -10.93 -12.64 -5.26
C GLY A 109 -10.73 -11.41 -6.15
N VAL A 110 -10.01 -10.38 -5.68
CA VAL A 110 -9.64 -9.21 -6.49
C VAL A 110 -8.48 -9.57 -7.41
N ASP A 111 -8.60 -9.29 -8.69
CA ASP A 111 -7.50 -9.42 -9.65
C ASP A 111 -6.50 -8.27 -9.46
N LEU A 112 -5.40 -8.58 -8.78
CA LEU A 112 -4.31 -7.63 -8.57
C LEU A 112 -3.35 -7.66 -9.76
N ILE A 113 -3.29 -6.56 -10.51
CA ILE A 113 -2.48 -6.41 -11.72
C ILE A 113 -1.32 -5.45 -11.43
N SER A 114 -0.09 -5.93 -11.61
CA SER A 114 1.11 -5.10 -11.52
C SER A 114 1.33 -4.38 -12.84
N GLY A 115 1.36 -3.04 -12.84
CA GLY A 115 1.57 -2.25 -14.03
C GLY A 115 1.15 -0.80 -13.91
N GLU A 116 1.47 -0.02 -14.92
CA GLU A 116 1.05 1.38 -15.04
C GLU A 116 -0.22 1.49 -15.88
N ALA A 117 -1.29 1.97 -15.26
CA ALA A 117 -2.60 2.10 -15.89
C ALA A 117 -2.86 3.51 -16.43
N LYS A 118 -3.52 3.57 -17.60
CA LYS A 118 -4.00 4.82 -18.22
C LYS A 118 -5.43 4.64 -18.72
N LEU A 119 -6.23 5.70 -18.62
CA LEU A 119 -7.54 5.71 -19.26
C LEU A 119 -7.36 5.81 -20.78
N LYS A 120 -7.96 4.87 -21.53
CA LYS A 120 -8.05 4.92 -22.98
C LYS A 120 -9.32 5.68 -23.40
N ASP A 121 -10.42 5.39 -22.74
CA ASP A 121 -11.72 6.05 -22.90
C ASP A 121 -12.54 5.94 -21.60
N GLN A 122 -13.87 6.15 -21.67
CA GLN A 122 -14.76 6.15 -20.50
C GLN A 122 -14.97 4.76 -19.86
N SER A 123 -14.66 3.69 -20.59
CA SER A 123 -14.92 2.31 -20.16
C SER A 123 -13.72 1.38 -20.37
N THR A 124 -12.60 1.88 -20.91
CA THR A 124 -11.41 1.07 -21.22
C THR A 124 -10.18 1.63 -20.53
N VAL A 125 -9.45 0.75 -19.87
CA VAL A 125 -8.17 1.04 -19.23
C VAL A 125 -7.07 0.24 -19.93
N THR A 126 -6.00 0.89 -20.34
CA THR A 126 -4.76 0.22 -20.78
C THR A 126 -3.80 0.09 -19.61
N VAL A 127 -3.17 -1.06 -19.49
CA VAL A 127 -2.17 -1.36 -18.44
C VAL A 127 -0.89 -1.82 -19.10
N SER A 128 0.18 -1.06 -18.89
CA SER A 128 1.54 -1.48 -19.29
C SER A 128 2.12 -2.36 -18.19
N THR A 129 2.35 -3.63 -18.50
CA THR A 129 2.93 -4.64 -17.60
C THR A 129 4.29 -5.10 -18.14
N ASP A 130 5.05 -5.84 -17.33
CA ASP A 130 6.31 -6.46 -17.77
C ASP A 130 6.12 -7.51 -18.89
N GLU A 131 4.89 -8.05 -19.03
CA GLU A 131 4.56 -9.05 -20.07
C GLU A 131 3.98 -8.40 -21.35
N GLY A 132 3.76 -7.08 -21.35
CA GLY A 132 3.20 -6.33 -22.46
C GLY A 132 2.01 -5.46 -22.07
N GLU A 133 1.30 -4.93 -23.08
CA GLU A 133 0.14 -4.09 -22.89
C GLU A 133 -1.14 -4.95 -22.77
N LEU A 134 -1.97 -4.62 -21.78
CA LEU A 134 -3.24 -5.25 -21.50
C LEU A 134 -4.35 -4.22 -21.57
N GLU A 135 -5.49 -4.55 -22.20
CA GLU A 135 -6.70 -3.74 -22.17
C GLU A 135 -7.74 -4.39 -21.27
N LEU A 136 -8.36 -3.57 -20.40
CA LEU A 136 -9.43 -3.96 -19.48
C LEU A 136 -10.68 -3.16 -19.78
N ASP A 137 -11.80 -3.87 -19.99
CA ASP A 137 -13.12 -3.26 -20.08
C ASP A 137 -13.73 -3.13 -18.69
N ALA A 138 -14.27 -1.97 -18.37
CA ALA A 138 -14.81 -1.64 -17.05
C ALA A 138 -16.21 -1.03 -17.16
N LYS A 139 -17.16 -1.53 -16.37
CA LYS A 139 -18.44 -0.84 -16.17
C LYS A 139 -18.28 0.45 -15.38
N ASN A 140 -17.36 0.44 -14.41
CA ASN A 140 -17.02 1.59 -13.56
C ASN A 140 -15.50 1.66 -13.35
N ILE A 141 -14.98 2.88 -13.20
CA ILE A 141 -13.55 3.13 -12.97
C ILE A 141 -13.40 4.04 -11.76
N ILE A 142 -12.47 3.69 -10.86
CA ILE A 142 -12.04 4.54 -9.74
C ILE A 142 -10.58 4.97 -9.97
N LEU A 143 -10.35 6.28 -9.92
CA LEU A 143 -9.01 6.85 -9.90
C LEU A 143 -8.56 7.06 -8.46
N ALA A 144 -7.63 6.23 -7.99
CA ALA A 144 -7.04 6.27 -6.65
C ALA A 144 -5.51 6.38 -6.72
N THR A 145 -5.01 7.13 -7.70
CA THR A 145 -3.59 7.20 -8.10
C THR A 145 -2.69 7.89 -7.09
N GLY A 146 -3.26 8.57 -6.07
CA GLY A 146 -2.52 9.22 -5.00
C GLY A 146 -1.81 10.50 -5.45
N SER A 147 -0.71 10.82 -4.78
CA SER A 147 0.10 12.01 -5.02
C SER A 147 1.57 11.75 -4.75
N GLU A 148 2.43 12.56 -5.35
CA GLU A 148 3.87 12.52 -5.13
C GLU A 148 4.38 13.87 -4.59
N PRO A 149 5.48 13.89 -3.81
CA PRO A 149 6.10 15.13 -3.39
C PRO A 149 6.54 15.95 -4.60
N LYS A 150 6.18 17.24 -4.61
CA LYS A 150 6.64 18.16 -5.65
C LYS A 150 8.04 18.65 -5.31
N THR A 151 8.99 18.44 -6.20
CA THR A 151 10.33 19.03 -6.10
C THR A 151 10.29 20.45 -6.67
N ILE A 152 10.98 21.37 -6.01
CA ILE A 152 11.03 22.79 -6.41
C ILE A 152 12.38 23.16 -7.08
N GLY A 153 13.15 22.15 -7.52
CA GLY A 153 14.43 22.36 -8.21
C GLY A 153 15.59 22.81 -7.32
N ILE A 154 15.45 22.68 -6.02
CA ILE A 154 16.55 22.89 -5.07
C ILE A 154 17.21 21.53 -4.83
N GLU A 155 18.49 21.41 -5.16
CA GLU A 155 19.30 20.27 -4.77
C GLU A 155 19.52 20.31 -3.25
N ILE A 156 19.24 19.20 -2.56
CA ILE A 156 19.42 19.03 -1.11
C ILE A 156 20.63 18.12 -0.89
#